data_a6706ae1fff5ef2a5b0a3055b2809044
#
_entry.id   a6706ae1fff5ef2a5b0a3055b2809044
#
_cell.length_a   1.000
_cell.length_b   1.000
_cell.length_c   1.000
_cell.angle_alpha   90.00
_cell.angle_beta   90.00
_cell.angle_gamma   90.00
#
_symmetry.space_group_name_H-M   'P 1'
#
loop_
_entity.id
_entity.type
_entity.pdbx_description
1 polymer ?
#
loop_
_entity_poly.entity_id
_entity_poly.type
_entity_poly.pdbx_seq_one_letter_code
_entity_poly.pdbx_strand_id
1 'polypeptide(L)'
;MSKSFQPTRLVGAIAIAMGFSPVIFAEDTTNVTQLDPIVVTASKSAEKASEVPARINIIEPKVLEQSPIASLPQLLQTDASINMVQSGGMGQLAEIYLRGTESDHTLVLRDGIRLNNASSGTASLAFIDTTDIKQIEVLKGPASVLYGTDAIGGVIQLVSKTPEKNRAFITGEIGENKTYKSVIGADLYEDGFYAQIRGQRLESDATKVTNQKTNSSDTASFDQKGFSTKFGVEQKDYGISVDYSHNEGSSLYDAYTFNGALLKQDFENEIINLRSRLNVTDNLELNTRLSQFKDEVNQKDSTDFVHSKTQEVELYSKWKFLPQQTLLVGATHRTLDGDILSYGAPYNENVDSTGYYLQHQFNGDRLNTQAGVRIEDNEKYGSHTVGQIAARYQLLDKTSIYTNIGTAFKSPTLNELFNSWNGNPDLKPEESTSYEIGIDQTLPAGFKTGLSAYYTEVEDLIGSVNFGKLTNINKATYQGGEFYVGWQKDDLFAKATYSYVKPENEETHQDLNRRPRQGLTLTTGLQNEVYGISASLVAKSKSKDWDSNYKNPGYATVDINAYWNMNPHIKLFTNIQNIGDVDYKTAYQDQGYYYVNGGRLASAGVTLSY
;
A
#
# COMPACT_ATOMS: atom_id res chain seq x y z
N MET A 1 13.55 -20.16 25.65
CA MET A 1 12.74 -21.27 25.05
C MET A 1 11.59 -20.62 24.31
N SER A 2 11.73 -20.33 23.02
CA SER A 2 10.65 -19.76 22.22
C SER A 2 9.67 -20.89 21.87
N LYS A 3 8.43 -20.77 22.33
CA LYS A 3 7.35 -21.66 21.89
C LYS A 3 7.00 -21.26 20.45
N SER A 4 7.32 -22.12 19.49
CA SER A 4 6.90 -21.94 18.10
C SER A 4 5.36 -21.94 18.03
N PHE A 5 4.80 -20.85 17.55
CA PHE A 5 3.36 -20.74 17.29
C PHE A 5 2.99 -21.67 16.13
N GLN A 6 2.08 -22.62 16.36
CA GLN A 6 1.50 -23.48 15.33
C GLN A 6 0.09 -22.97 15.02
N PRO A 7 -0.14 -22.30 13.87
CA PRO A 7 -1.44 -21.69 13.54
C PRO A 7 -2.58 -22.70 13.41
N THR A 8 -2.29 -23.98 13.13
CA THR A 8 -3.27 -25.05 13.05
C THR A 8 -4.05 -25.30 14.34
N ARG A 9 -3.50 -24.96 15.51
CA ARG A 9 -4.20 -25.14 16.79
C ARG A 9 -5.12 -23.95 17.13
N LEU A 10 -4.80 -22.74 16.63
CA LEU A 10 -5.63 -21.56 16.85
C LEU A 10 -6.89 -21.55 15.96
N VAL A 11 -6.77 -22.02 14.73
CA VAL A 11 -7.92 -22.16 13.81
C VAL A 11 -8.93 -23.16 14.36
N GLY A 12 -8.47 -24.25 14.99
CA GLY A 12 -9.35 -25.22 15.67
C GLY A 12 -10.06 -24.65 16.89
N ALA A 13 -9.41 -23.77 17.66
CA ALA A 13 -10.00 -23.18 18.86
C ALA A 13 -11.05 -22.10 18.52
N ILE A 14 -10.85 -21.34 17.44
CA ILE A 14 -11.83 -20.35 16.97
C ILE A 14 -13.06 -21.03 16.34
N ALA A 15 -12.88 -22.13 15.64
CA ALA A 15 -13.99 -22.91 15.07
C ALA A 15 -14.87 -23.57 16.15
N ILE A 16 -14.30 -23.92 17.31
CA ILE A 16 -15.04 -24.50 18.44
C ILE A 16 -15.77 -23.41 19.25
N ALA A 17 -15.26 -22.18 19.30
CA ALA A 17 -15.92 -21.06 19.97
C ALA A 17 -17.14 -20.50 19.22
N MET A 18 -17.29 -20.82 17.93
CA MET A 18 -18.49 -20.54 17.15
C MET A 18 -19.54 -21.67 17.21
N GLY A 19 -19.61 -22.36 18.33
CA GLY A 19 -20.65 -23.38 18.59
C GLY A 19 -22.04 -22.80 18.38
N PHE A 20 -22.75 -23.32 17.39
CA PHE A 20 -24.09 -22.94 16.99
C PHE A 20 -25.07 -23.02 18.18
N SER A 21 -25.37 -21.89 18.79
CA SER A 21 -26.62 -21.72 19.51
C SER A 21 -27.63 -21.13 18.53
N PRO A 22 -28.84 -21.69 18.39
CA PRO A 22 -29.85 -21.08 17.54
C PRO A 22 -30.31 -19.78 18.21
N VAL A 23 -29.80 -18.66 17.75
CA VAL A 23 -30.30 -17.34 18.14
C VAL A 23 -31.58 -17.13 17.34
N ILE A 24 -32.71 -17.06 18.05
CA ILE A 24 -33.99 -16.61 17.50
C ILE A 24 -33.80 -15.13 17.18
N PHE A 25 -33.71 -14.79 15.90
CA PHE A 25 -33.65 -13.41 15.42
C PHE A 25 -35.02 -12.76 15.58
N ALA A 26 -35.14 -11.86 16.54
CA ALA A 26 -36.19 -10.85 16.49
C ALA A 26 -35.80 -9.84 15.40
N GLU A 27 -36.70 -9.60 14.48
CA GLU A 27 -36.58 -8.68 13.36
C GLU A 27 -36.72 -7.25 13.90
N ASP A 28 -35.61 -6.67 14.38
CA ASP A 28 -35.52 -5.24 14.69
C ASP A 28 -34.99 -4.52 13.45
N THR A 29 -35.90 -3.87 12.72
CA THR A 29 -35.62 -3.09 11.51
C THR A 29 -35.11 -1.70 11.86
N THR A 30 -33.94 -1.60 12.44
CA THR A 30 -33.14 -0.37 12.38
C THR A 30 -32.07 -0.58 11.30
N ASN A 31 -32.40 -0.14 10.08
CA ASN A 31 -31.44 -0.08 8.97
C ASN A 31 -30.37 0.96 9.30
N VAL A 32 -29.30 0.58 9.95
CA VAL A 32 -28.06 1.35 9.90
C VAL A 32 -27.51 1.15 8.48
N THR A 33 -27.80 2.08 7.60
CA THR A 33 -27.27 2.10 6.24
C THR A 33 -25.79 2.48 6.33
N GLN A 34 -24.93 1.48 6.46
CA GLN A 34 -23.50 1.72 6.26
C GLN A 34 -23.32 2.15 4.81
N LEU A 35 -22.89 3.40 4.61
CA LEU A 35 -22.58 3.92 3.29
C LEU A 35 -21.46 3.05 2.69
N ASP A 36 -21.64 2.66 1.44
CA ASP A 36 -20.60 1.94 0.70
C ASP A 36 -19.40 2.87 0.51
N PRO A 37 -18.17 2.45 0.87
CA PRO A 37 -17.00 3.29 0.68
C PRO A 37 -16.83 3.69 -0.79
N ILE A 38 -16.45 4.94 -1.02
CA ILE A 38 -16.12 5.43 -2.35
C ILE A 38 -14.63 5.23 -2.61
N VAL A 39 -14.30 4.69 -3.76
CA VAL A 39 -12.94 4.43 -4.23
C VAL A 39 -12.71 5.09 -5.58
N VAL A 40 -11.46 5.37 -5.93
CA VAL A 40 -11.07 6.01 -7.18
C VAL A 40 -10.05 5.19 -7.98
N THR A 41 -9.42 4.20 -7.36
CA THR A 41 -8.29 3.46 -7.96
C THR A 41 -8.73 2.57 -9.12
N ALA A 42 -9.90 1.95 -9.04
CA ALA A 42 -10.28 0.94 -10.02
C ALA A 42 -10.65 1.50 -11.40
N SER A 43 -11.06 2.78 -11.48
CA SER A 43 -11.62 3.36 -12.71
C SER A 43 -11.21 4.82 -12.97
N LYS A 44 -10.32 5.37 -12.16
CA LYS A 44 -10.00 6.82 -12.14
C LYS A 44 -11.26 7.71 -11.96
N SER A 45 -12.30 7.14 -11.38
CA SER A 45 -13.58 7.79 -11.07
C SER A 45 -14.04 7.39 -9.69
N ALA A 46 -14.73 8.29 -9.00
CA ALA A 46 -15.36 7.98 -7.73
C ALA A 46 -16.51 6.98 -7.97
N GLU A 47 -16.37 5.77 -7.43
CA GLU A 47 -17.38 4.71 -7.52
C GLU A 47 -17.48 3.96 -6.19
N LYS A 48 -18.60 3.26 -5.97
CA LYS A 48 -18.74 2.45 -4.76
C LYS A 48 -17.87 1.20 -4.84
N ALA A 49 -17.22 0.85 -3.73
CA ALA A 49 -16.37 -0.33 -3.66
C ALA A 49 -17.13 -1.62 -4.04
N SER A 50 -18.44 -1.71 -3.75
CA SER A 50 -19.29 -2.85 -4.11
C SER A 50 -19.61 -2.96 -5.60
N GLU A 51 -19.38 -1.91 -6.38
CA GLU A 51 -19.63 -1.87 -7.83
C GLU A 51 -18.36 -2.25 -8.63
N VAL A 52 -17.18 -2.16 -8.00
CA VAL A 52 -15.89 -2.50 -8.63
C VAL A 52 -15.81 -3.98 -8.99
N PRO A 53 -15.51 -4.36 -10.24
CA PRO A 53 -15.39 -5.75 -10.65
C PRO A 53 -14.00 -6.35 -10.35
N ALA A 54 -13.43 -6.03 -9.18
CA ALA A 54 -12.17 -6.53 -8.66
C ALA A 54 -12.19 -6.53 -7.13
N ARG A 55 -11.23 -7.19 -6.51
CA ARG A 55 -11.06 -7.12 -5.05
C ARG A 55 -10.34 -5.81 -4.70
N ILE A 56 -10.99 -5.00 -3.89
CA ILE A 56 -10.41 -3.80 -3.29
C ILE A 56 -10.54 -3.83 -1.78
N ASN A 57 -9.49 -3.47 -1.07
CA ASN A 57 -9.53 -3.24 0.38
C ASN A 57 -9.28 -1.77 0.68
N ILE A 58 -9.91 -1.25 1.72
CA ILE A 58 -9.83 0.16 2.09
C ILE A 58 -9.41 0.25 3.55
N ILE A 59 -8.37 1.04 3.82
CA ILE A 59 -8.03 1.51 5.15
C ILE A 59 -8.70 2.87 5.30
N GLU A 60 -9.75 2.90 6.11
CA GLU A 60 -10.65 4.04 6.23
C GLU A 60 -10.02 5.22 6.98
N PRO A 61 -10.51 6.46 6.78
CA PRO A 61 -10.00 7.67 7.44
C PRO A 61 -9.93 7.56 8.96
N LYS A 62 -10.92 6.91 9.58
CA LYS A 62 -10.96 6.73 11.04
C LYS A 62 -9.78 5.94 11.58
N VAL A 63 -9.31 4.93 10.84
CA VAL A 63 -8.13 4.13 11.23
C VAL A 63 -6.86 4.99 11.20
N LEU A 64 -6.68 5.81 10.17
CA LEU A 64 -5.53 6.71 10.03
C LEU A 64 -5.52 7.81 11.11
N GLU A 65 -6.68 8.31 11.50
CA GLU A 65 -6.81 9.35 12.52
C GLU A 65 -6.58 8.84 13.95
N GLN A 66 -6.70 7.54 14.18
CA GLN A 66 -6.52 6.94 15.50
C GLN A 66 -5.05 6.74 15.86
N SER A 67 -4.14 6.70 14.89
CA SER A 67 -2.72 6.40 15.12
C SER A 67 -1.81 7.28 14.27
N PRO A 68 -1.60 8.56 14.65
CA PRO A 68 -0.70 9.46 13.91
C PRO A 68 0.75 9.00 13.80
N ILE A 69 1.26 8.22 14.77
CA ILE A 69 2.61 7.61 14.71
C ILE A 69 2.64 6.41 13.74
N ALA A 70 1.51 5.77 13.44
CA ALA A 70 1.51 4.59 12.59
C ALA A 70 2.16 4.89 11.22
N SER A 71 3.20 4.16 10.91
CA SER A 71 3.88 4.23 9.62
C SER A 71 3.05 3.54 8.53
N LEU A 72 3.28 3.90 7.27
CA LEU A 72 2.61 3.25 6.14
C LEU A 72 2.79 1.71 6.14
N PRO A 73 3.99 1.15 6.40
CA PRO A 73 4.16 -0.29 6.53
C PRO A 73 3.22 -0.94 7.55
N GLN A 74 3.04 -0.33 8.73
CA GLN A 74 2.17 -0.85 9.78
C GLN A 74 0.69 -0.83 9.38
N LEU A 75 0.24 0.24 8.73
CA LEU A 75 -1.13 0.34 8.23
C LEU A 75 -1.42 -0.74 7.17
N LEU A 76 -0.50 -0.97 6.26
CA LEU A 76 -0.65 -1.97 5.20
C LEU A 76 -0.68 -3.42 5.71
N GLN A 77 0.00 -3.72 6.81
CA GLN A 77 -0.04 -5.07 7.43
C GLN A 77 -1.44 -5.49 7.91
N THR A 78 -2.38 -4.55 8.06
CA THR A 78 -3.78 -4.84 8.39
C THR A 78 -4.54 -5.54 7.25
N ASP A 79 -3.97 -5.60 6.03
CA ASP A 79 -4.47 -6.45 4.95
C ASP A 79 -3.79 -7.84 5.01
N ALA A 80 -4.58 -8.91 5.13
CA ALA A 80 -4.07 -10.28 5.26
C ALA A 80 -3.28 -10.76 4.04
N SER A 81 -3.56 -10.22 2.83
CA SER A 81 -2.88 -10.57 1.57
C SER A 81 -1.57 -9.81 1.35
N ILE A 82 -1.29 -8.79 2.14
CA ILE A 82 -0.01 -8.09 2.14
C ILE A 82 0.93 -8.78 3.12
N ASN A 83 2.06 -9.24 2.61
CA ASN A 83 3.18 -9.57 3.46
C ASN A 83 4.19 -8.42 3.44
N MET A 84 4.53 -7.94 4.63
CA MET A 84 5.54 -6.91 4.81
C MET A 84 6.84 -7.54 5.28
N VAL A 85 7.91 -7.28 4.57
CA VAL A 85 9.27 -7.64 4.98
C VAL A 85 9.99 -6.36 5.37
N GLN A 86 10.42 -6.28 6.61
CA GLN A 86 11.15 -5.13 7.13
C GLN A 86 12.55 -5.54 7.58
N SER A 87 13.53 -4.71 7.25
CA SER A 87 14.92 -4.87 7.68
C SER A 87 15.17 -4.13 9.00
N GLY A 88 14.23 -4.23 9.95
CA GLY A 88 14.26 -3.56 11.25
C GLY A 88 12.93 -2.89 11.60
N GLY A 89 12.94 -2.01 12.59
CA GLY A 89 11.77 -1.25 13.05
C GLY A 89 11.50 0.01 12.24
N MET A 90 11.11 1.08 12.93
CA MET A 90 10.80 2.39 12.32
C MET A 90 11.99 2.94 11.53
N GLY A 91 11.73 3.49 10.35
CA GLY A 91 12.75 4.09 9.48
C GLY A 91 13.61 3.09 8.70
N GLN A 92 13.33 1.78 8.80
CA GLN A 92 14.07 0.75 8.07
C GLN A 92 13.39 0.36 6.77
N LEU A 93 14.16 -0.19 5.82
CA LEU A 93 13.64 -0.68 4.55
C LEU A 93 12.44 -1.60 4.78
N ALA A 94 11.37 -1.37 4.05
CA ALA A 94 10.14 -2.14 4.09
C ALA A 94 9.68 -2.48 2.67
N GLU A 95 9.52 -3.75 2.39
CA GLU A 95 9.10 -4.31 1.10
C GLU A 95 7.70 -4.92 1.21
N ILE A 96 6.87 -4.70 0.19
CA ILE A 96 5.50 -5.22 0.11
C ILE A 96 5.46 -6.40 -0.85
N TYR A 97 4.87 -7.49 -0.42
CA TYR A 97 4.57 -8.64 -1.27
C TYR A 97 3.05 -8.84 -1.30
N LEU A 98 2.37 -8.16 -2.22
CA LEU A 98 0.92 -8.26 -2.37
C LEU A 98 0.56 -9.56 -3.08
N ARG A 99 -0.27 -10.41 -2.43
CA ARG A 99 -0.59 -11.76 -2.95
C ARG A 99 0.65 -12.62 -3.27
N GLY A 100 1.79 -12.32 -2.61
CA GLY A 100 3.05 -13.04 -2.79
C GLY A 100 3.88 -12.65 -4.00
N THR A 101 3.44 -11.69 -4.84
CA THR A 101 4.23 -11.17 -5.97
C THR A 101 5.49 -10.43 -5.49
N GLU A 102 6.40 -10.05 -6.39
CA GLU A 102 7.59 -9.27 -6.03
C GLU A 102 7.21 -7.88 -5.52
N SER A 103 8.11 -7.25 -4.76
CA SER A 103 7.84 -5.94 -4.16
C SER A 103 7.66 -4.83 -5.22
N ASP A 104 8.40 -4.91 -6.30
CA ASP A 104 8.33 -4.01 -7.46
C ASP A 104 7.18 -4.34 -8.45
N HIS A 105 6.41 -5.41 -8.17
CA HIS A 105 5.14 -5.72 -8.83
C HIS A 105 3.94 -4.99 -8.21
N THR A 106 4.16 -4.20 -7.16
CA THR A 106 3.11 -3.42 -6.50
C THR A 106 3.34 -1.94 -6.73
N LEU A 107 2.44 -1.32 -7.48
CA LEU A 107 2.49 0.11 -7.73
C LEU A 107 1.94 0.88 -6.53
N VAL A 108 2.73 1.78 -5.97
CA VAL A 108 2.32 2.68 -4.89
C VAL A 108 2.11 4.08 -5.47
N LEU A 109 0.92 4.62 -5.24
CA LEU A 109 0.52 5.93 -5.74
C LEU A 109 0.11 6.85 -4.59
N ARG A 110 0.30 8.15 -4.77
CA ARG A 110 -0.33 9.20 -3.98
C ARG A 110 -1.07 10.16 -4.90
N ASP A 111 -2.40 10.19 -4.80
CA ASP A 111 -3.26 10.99 -5.71
C ASP A 111 -2.94 10.79 -7.20
N GLY A 112 -2.58 9.54 -7.57
CA GLY A 112 -2.18 9.15 -8.91
C GLY A 112 -0.70 9.35 -9.25
N ILE A 113 0.11 9.97 -8.39
CA ILE A 113 1.55 10.13 -8.57
C ILE A 113 2.24 8.83 -8.17
N ARG A 114 3.10 8.32 -9.02
CA ARG A 114 3.93 7.14 -8.77
C ARG A 114 5.00 7.43 -7.73
N LEU A 115 5.04 6.62 -6.66
CA LEU A 115 6.04 6.69 -5.58
C LEU A 115 7.09 5.58 -5.67
N ASN A 116 7.00 4.70 -6.67
CA ASN A 116 8.03 3.69 -6.93
C ASN A 116 9.30 4.39 -7.42
N ASN A 117 10.42 4.11 -6.79
CA ASN A 117 11.73 4.65 -7.12
C ASN A 117 12.21 4.12 -8.47
N ALA A 118 12.72 4.98 -9.34
CA ALA A 118 13.16 4.60 -10.68
C ALA A 118 14.34 3.62 -10.69
N SER A 119 15.18 3.68 -9.65
CA SER A 119 16.34 2.79 -9.51
C SER A 119 15.94 1.36 -9.11
N SER A 120 15.09 1.22 -8.11
CA SER A 120 14.75 -0.09 -7.51
C SER A 120 13.40 -0.65 -7.92
N GLY A 121 12.50 0.17 -8.50
CA GLY A 121 11.13 -0.23 -8.79
C GLY A 121 10.21 -0.33 -7.57
N THR A 122 10.72 -0.11 -6.35
CA THR A 122 9.96 -0.19 -5.10
C THR A 122 9.72 1.19 -4.49
N ALA A 123 8.69 1.34 -3.67
CA ALA A 123 8.46 2.58 -2.95
C ALA A 123 9.21 2.61 -1.60
N SER A 124 9.80 3.75 -1.26
CA SER A 124 10.50 3.99 0.02
C SER A 124 9.50 4.15 1.18
N LEU A 125 8.73 3.11 1.48
CA LEU A 125 7.57 3.13 2.37
C LEU A 125 7.85 3.67 3.77
N ALA A 126 9.05 3.43 4.29
CA ALA A 126 9.46 3.88 5.62
C ALA A 126 9.53 5.40 5.74
N PHE A 127 9.70 6.11 4.62
CA PHE A 127 9.91 7.55 4.55
C PHE A 127 8.67 8.33 4.08
N ILE A 128 7.57 7.63 3.74
CA ILE A 128 6.33 8.28 3.32
C ILE A 128 5.58 8.81 4.54
N ASP A 129 5.30 10.11 4.55
CA ASP A 129 4.44 10.73 5.57
C ASP A 129 2.95 10.46 5.29
N THR A 130 2.24 9.99 6.30
CA THR A 130 0.80 9.67 6.23
C THR A 130 -0.11 10.75 6.83
N THR A 131 0.45 11.86 7.30
CA THR A 131 -0.27 12.90 8.09
C THR A 131 -1.45 13.52 7.33
N ASP A 132 -1.31 13.73 6.03
CA ASP A 132 -2.36 14.30 5.17
C ASP A 132 -3.15 13.26 4.37
N ILE A 133 -2.95 11.98 4.62
CA ILE A 133 -3.67 10.91 3.93
C ILE A 133 -5.08 10.76 4.53
N LYS A 134 -6.10 10.71 3.66
CA LYS A 134 -7.50 10.49 4.01
C LYS A 134 -7.83 9.01 4.09
N GLN A 135 -7.45 8.24 3.08
CA GLN A 135 -7.69 6.79 2.99
C GLN A 135 -6.61 6.11 2.16
N ILE A 136 -6.46 4.80 2.33
CA ILE A 136 -5.57 3.98 1.52
C ILE A 136 -6.43 2.93 0.83
N GLU A 137 -6.34 2.86 -0.50
CA GLU A 137 -7.04 1.88 -1.32
C GLU A 137 -6.03 0.84 -1.82
N VAL A 138 -6.33 -0.44 -1.65
CA VAL A 138 -5.52 -1.56 -2.13
C VAL A 138 -6.32 -2.31 -3.17
N LEU A 139 -6.09 -2.00 -4.43
CA LEU A 139 -6.65 -2.71 -5.58
C LEU A 139 -5.76 -3.92 -5.88
N LYS A 140 -6.35 -5.11 -5.90
CA LYS A 140 -5.63 -6.38 -6.06
C LYS A 140 -5.80 -6.94 -7.46
N GLY A 141 -4.72 -7.53 -7.99
CA GLY A 141 -4.66 -8.08 -9.33
C GLY A 141 -4.21 -7.07 -10.40
N PRO A 142 -4.24 -7.43 -11.69
CA PRO A 142 -3.64 -6.67 -12.76
C PRO A 142 -4.31 -5.31 -12.94
N ALA A 143 -3.52 -4.24 -12.99
CA ALA A 143 -4.02 -2.87 -13.16
C ALA A 143 -3.23 -2.06 -14.20
N SER A 144 -2.40 -2.72 -15.01
CA SER A 144 -1.51 -2.07 -15.99
C SER A 144 -2.25 -1.33 -17.10
N VAL A 145 -3.51 -1.63 -17.39
CA VAL A 145 -4.30 -0.88 -18.39
C VAL A 145 -4.37 0.61 -18.04
N LEU A 146 -4.69 0.95 -16.80
CA LEU A 146 -4.82 2.34 -16.37
C LEU A 146 -3.52 2.96 -15.87
N TYR A 147 -2.60 2.14 -15.34
CA TYR A 147 -1.45 2.63 -14.60
C TYR A 147 -0.09 2.30 -15.24
N GLY A 148 -0.06 1.46 -16.28
CA GLY A 148 1.18 1.05 -16.94
C GLY A 148 1.96 0.03 -16.12
N THR A 149 3.28 0.13 -16.16
CA THR A 149 4.21 -0.79 -15.49
C THR A 149 4.01 -0.90 -13.96
N ASP A 150 4.54 -1.96 -13.35
CA ASP A 150 4.65 -2.24 -11.91
C ASP A 150 3.31 -2.60 -11.22
N ALA A 151 2.24 -2.82 -11.99
CA ALA A 151 0.91 -3.12 -11.46
C ALA A 151 0.49 -4.59 -11.72
N ILE A 152 1.42 -5.54 -11.54
CA ILE A 152 1.17 -7.00 -11.65
C ILE A 152 0.38 -7.51 -10.45
N GLY A 153 0.87 -7.25 -9.23
CA GLY A 153 0.23 -7.63 -7.96
C GLY A 153 -0.97 -6.76 -7.62
N GLY A 154 -0.91 -5.48 -8.01
CA GLY A 154 -1.96 -4.51 -7.77
C GLY A 154 -1.45 -3.08 -7.57
N VAL A 155 -2.35 -2.24 -7.06
CA VAL A 155 -2.09 -0.81 -6.82
C VAL A 155 -2.46 -0.45 -5.39
N ILE A 156 -1.56 0.25 -4.70
CA ILE A 156 -1.82 0.89 -3.41
C ILE A 156 -1.92 2.39 -3.65
N GLN A 157 -3.11 2.94 -3.46
CA GLN A 157 -3.38 4.37 -3.65
C GLN A 157 -3.53 5.07 -2.31
N LEU A 158 -2.65 6.01 -2.03
CA LEU A 158 -2.76 6.95 -0.93
C LEU A 158 -3.59 8.15 -1.40
N VAL A 159 -4.80 8.29 -0.88
CA VAL A 159 -5.69 9.40 -1.22
C VAL A 159 -5.50 10.48 -0.17
N SER A 160 -5.04 11.67 -0.57
CA SER A 160 -4.83 12.78 0.36
C SER A 160 -6.12 13.49 0.73
N LYS A 161 -6.10 14.16 1.89
CA LYS A 161 -7.21 15.00 2.35
C LYS A 161 -7.41 16.20 1.42
N THR A 162 -8.66 16.55 1.19
CA THR A 162 -9.05 17.82 0.57
C THR A 162 -9.97 18.53 1.56
N PRO A 163 -9.73 19.80 1.88
CA PRO A 163 -10.56 20.55 2.80
C PRO A 163 -12.03 20.63 2.34
N GLU A 164 -12.94 20.40 3.28
CA GLU A 164 -14.40 20.57 3.09
C GLU A 164 -14.99 21.59 4.06
N LYS A 165 -14.18 22.07 5.01
CA LYS A 165 -14.52 23.08 6.02
C LYS A 165 -13.27 23.75 6.57
N ASN A 166 -13.45 24.90 7.19
CA ASN A 166 -12.38 25.60 7.91
C ASN A 166 -12.01 24.84 9.18
N ARG A 167 -10.72 24.64 9.40
CA ARG A 167 -10.19 23.96 10.57
C ARG A 167 -8.73 24.34 10.79
N ALA A 168 -8.35 24.55 12.03
CA ALA A 168 -6.94 24.58 12.44
C ALA A 168 -6.73 23.54 13.55
N PHE A 169 -5.58 22.89 13.59
CA PHE A 169 -5.28 21.91 14.63
C PHE A 169 -3.81 21.79 14.93
N ILE A 170 -3.53 21.32 16.14
CA ILE A 170 -2.22 20.84 16.57
C ILE A 170 -2.39 19.48 17.24
N THR A 171 -1.53 18.54 16.90
CA THR A 171 -1.44 17.23 17.52
C THR A 171 -0.07 17.05 18.12
N GLY A 172 -0.02 16.56 19.36
CA GLY A 172 1.20 16.09 20.01
C GLY A 172 1.01 14.66 20.48
N GLU A 173 2.00 13.80 20.24
CA GLU A 173 2.03 12.41 20.65
C GLU A 173 3.41 12.05 21.20
N ILE A 174 3.43 11.31 22.31
CA ILE A 174 4.64 10.77 22.94
C ILE A 174 4.54 9.26 23.05
N GLY A 175 5.64 8.56 22.86
CA GLY A 175 5.66 7.09 22.90
C GLY A 175 6.93 6.51 23.50
N GLU A 176 6.96 5.18 23.61
CA GLU A 176 8.15 4.43 24.01
C GLU A 176 9.31 4.72 23.04
N ASN A 177 10.53 4.35 23.40
CA ASN A 177 11.77 4.60 22.66
C ASN A 177 11.99 6.09 22.35
N LYS A 178 11.63 6.97 23.28
CA LYS A 178 11.67 8.42 23.12
C LYS A 178 11.04 8.89 21.79
N THR A 179 9.93 8.29 21.44
CA THR A 179 9.20 8.67 20.22
C THR A 179 8.36 9.90 20.51
N TYR A 180 8.53 10.93 19.68
CA TYR A 180 7.77 12.18 19.74
C TYR A 180 7.25 12.52 18.35
N LYS A 181 5.94 12.75 18.22
CA LYS A 181 5.38 13.29 16.99
C LYS A 181 4.60 14.56 17.28
N SER A 182 4.80 15.57 16.45
CA SER A 182 4.00 16.78 16.43
C SER A 182 3.48 17.04 15.02
N VAL A 183 2.24 17.49 14.92
CA VAL A 183 1.62 17.88 13.66
C VAL A 183 0.87 19.18 13.88
N ILE A 184 1.05 20.13 12.97
CA ILE A 184 0.26 21.35 12.91
C ILE A 184 -0.40 21.45 11.54
N GLY A 185 -1.64 21.91 11.48
CA GLY A 185 -2.33 22.05 10.23
C GLY A 185 -3.45 23.07 10.24
N ALA A 186 -3.71 23.60 9.05
CA ALA A 186 -4.86 24.47 8.79
C ALA A 186 -5.50 24.09 7.46
N ASP A 187 -6.84 24.14 7.46
CA ASP A 187 -7.73 23.94 6.33
C ASP A 187 -8.58 25.19 6.16
N LEU A 188 -8.67 25.70 4.93
CA LEU A 188 -9.58 26.75 4.54
C LEU A 188 -10.47 26.22 3.41
N TYR A 189 -11.76 26.53 3.47
CA TYR A 189 -12.72 26.18 2.44
C TYR A 189 -13.79 27.27 2.35
N GLU A 190 -14.02 27.78 1.14
CA GLU A 190 -15.07 28.75 0.85
C GLU A 190 -15.50 28.64 -0.63
N ASP A 191 -16.78 28.36 -0.87
CA ASP A 191 -17.40 28.33 -2.20
C ASP A 191 -16.62 27.52 -3.25
N GLY A 192 -16.11 26.34 -2.84
CA GLY A 192 -15.31 25.45 -3.69
C GLY A 192 -13.83 25.78 -3.76
N PHE A 193 -13.39 26.94 -3.28
CA PHE A 193 -11.97 27.23 -3.07
C PHE A 193 -11.49 26.56 -1.80
N TYR A 194 -10.32 25.96 -1.84
CA TYR A 194 -9.71 25.35 -0.66
C TYR A 194 -8.21 25.55 -0.61
N ALA A 195 -7.72 25.64 0.61
CA ALA A 195 -6.29 25.65 0.92
C ALA A 195 -6.02 24.74 2.11
N GLN A 196 -4.94 24.00 2.05
CA GLN A 196 -4.46 23.16 3.13
C GLN A 196 -2.96 23.42 3.34
N ILE A 197 -2.55 23.46 4.61
CA ILE A 197 -1.16 23.46 5.00
C ILE A 197 -0.95 22.49 6.17
N ARG A 198 0.13 21.71 6.12
CA ARG A 198 0.52 20.75 7.17
C ARG A 198 2.02 20.88 7.42
N GLY A 199 2.41 20.77 8.67
CA GLY A 199 3.79 20.56 9.08
C GLY A 199 3.84 19.43 10.10
N GLN A 200 4.86 18.59 10.03
CA GLN A 200 5.06 17.48 10.97
C GLN A 200 6.52 17.33 11.37
N ARG A 201 6.73 16.80 12.57
CA ARG A 201 8.02 16.35 13.09
C ARG A 201 7.82 15.02 13.80
N LEU A 202 8.65 14.03 13.47
CA LEU A 202 8.71 12.73 14.15
C LEU A 202 10.16 12.43 14.52
N GLU A 203 10.40 12.07 15.77
CA GLU A 203 11.69 11.63 16.28
C GLU A 203 11.50 10.36 17.09
N SER A 204 12.43 9.42 16.99
CA SER A 204 12.45 8.19 17.77
C SER A 204 13.87 7.65 17.91
N ASP A 205 14.22 7.14 19.10
CA ASP A 205 15.42 6.31 19.24
C ASP A 205 15.23 4.95 18.57
N ALA A 206 13.98 4.60 18.17
CA ALA A 206 13.58 3.34 17.57
C ALA A 206 14.06 2.10 18.35
N THR A 207 14.30 0.98 17.66
CA THR A 207 14.71 -0.29 18.28
C THR A 207 15.99 -0.81 17.65
N LYS A 208 16.53 -1.91 18.15
CA LYS A 208 17.63 -2.61 17.50
C LYS A 208 17.22 -3.10 16.12
N VAL A 209 18.12 -3.03 15.15
CA VAL A 209 17.87 -3.49 13.77
C VAL A 209 17.98 -4.99 13.65
N THR A 210 19.02 -5.58 14.27
CA THR A 210 19.27 -7.02 14.22
C THR A 210 19.38 -7.62 15.63
N ASN A 211 19.27 -8.94 15.71
CA ASN A 211 19.54 -9.67 16.95
C ASN A 211 21.03 -9.94 17.19
N GLN A 212 21.94 -9.36 16.39
CA GLN A 212 23.38 -9.48 16.59
C GLN A 212 23.79 -8.86 17.92
N LYS A 213 24.58 -9.58 18.69
CA LYS A 213 25.19 -9.05 19.91
C LYS A 213 26.41 -8.21 19.52
N THR A 214 26.20 -6.94 19.29
CA THR A 214 27.30 -6.00 19.07
C THR A 214 27.72 -5.38 20.39
N ASN A 215 28.96 -4.88 20.44
CA ASN A 215 29.42 -4.06 21.56
C ASN A 215 28.76 -2.68 21.58
N SER A 216 28.04 -2.31 20.51
CA SER A 216 27.25 -1.09 20.46
C SER A 216 25.83 -1.37 20.96
N SER A 217 25.37 -0.54 21.88
CA SER A 217 23.98 -0.50 22.34
C SER A 217 23.08 0.30 21.39
N ASP A 218 23.55 0.59 20.19
CA ASP A 218 22.91 1.54 19.30
C ASP A 218 21.59 1.01 18.77
N THR A 219 20.57 1.83 18.92
CA THR A 219 19.27 1.64 18.31
C THR A 219 19.22 2.38 16.98
N ALA A 220 18.36 1.98 16.08
CA ALA A 220 18.19 2.60 14.77
C ALA A 220 17.42 3.91 14.87
N SER A 221 18.04 4.96 15.40
CA SER A 221 17.37 6.25 15.51
C SER A 221 16.81 6.73 14.18
N PHE A 222 15.63 7.31 14.23
CA PHE A 222 14.90 7.83 13.09
C PHE A 222 14.39 9.23 13.38
N ASP A 223 14.63 10.16 12.48
CA ASP A 223 14.04 11.48 12.50
C ASP A 223 13.45 11.84 11.15
N GLN A 224 12.33 12.54 11.17
CA GLN A 224 11.60 12.95 9.97
C GLN A 224 10.89 14.28 10.24
N LYS A 225 11.00 15.20 9.30
CA LYS A 225 10.19 16.42 9.26
C LYS A 225 9.58 16.57 7.88
N GLY A 226 8.38 17.08 7.82
CA GLY A 226 7.64 17.20 6.58
C GLY A 226 6.76 18.44 6.55
N PHE A 227 6.55 18.90 5.35
CA PHE A 227 5.65 19.99 5.03
C PHE A 227 4.81 19.62 3.81
N SER A 228 3.51 19.85 3.87
CA SER A 228 2.65 19.68 2.71
C SER A 228 1.68 20.85 2.58
N THR A 229 1.32 21.17 1.34
CA THR A 229 0.30 22.17 1.04
C THR A 229 -0.49 21.75 -0.18
N LYS A 230 -1.77 22.11 -0.17
CA LYS A 230 -2.68 21.88 -1.29
C LYS A 230 -3.54 23.12 -1.46
N PHE A 231 -3.60 23.64 -2.67
CA PHE A 231 -4.49 24.73 -3.06
C PHE A 231 -5.34 24.28 -4.23
N GLY A 232 -6.60 24.69 -4.24
CA GLY A 232 -7.43 24.36 -5.37
C GLY A 232 -8.78 25.05 -5.37
N VAL A 233 -9.48 24.82 -6.45
CA VAL A 233 -10.87 25.18 -6.64
C VAL A 233 -11.59 23.99 -7.25
N GLU A 234 -12.74 23.64 -6.70
CA GLU A 234 -13.61 22.60 -7.21
C GLU A 234 -15.00 23.17 -7.42
N GLN A 235 -15.38 23.34 -8.68
CA GLN A 235 -16.68 23.82 -9.13
C GLN A 235 -17.38 22.72 -9.92
N LYS A 236 -18.67 22.92 -10.21
CA LYS A 236 -19.45 21.95 -10.98
C LYS A 236 -18.77 21.59 -12.31
N ASP A 237 -18.32 22.59 -13.05
CA ASP A 237 -17.84 22.40 -14.42
C ASP A 237 -16.32 22.31 -14.54
N TYR A 238 -15.57 22.71 -13.53
CA TYR A 238 -14.11 22.63 -13.54
C TYR A 238 -13.54 22.47 -12.13
N GLY A 239 -12.40 21.85 -12.07
CA GLY A 239 -11.55 21.76 -10.89
C GLY A 239 -10.09 21.95 -11.27
N ILE A 240 -9.32 22.58 -10.40
CA ILE A 240 -7.87 22.69 -10.50
C ILE A 240 -7.26 22.61 -9.12
N SER A 241 -6.19 21.85 -8.97
CA SER A 241 -5.42 21.80 -7.72
C SER A 241 -3.93 21.74 -7.96
N VAL A 242 -3.20 22.32 -7.03
CA VAL A 242 -1.75 22.19 -6.90
C VAL A 242 -1.45 21.62 -5.53
N ASP A 243 -0.71 20.51 -5.52
CA ASP A 243 -0.23 19.85 -4.31
C ASP A 243 1.30 19.91 -4.30
N TYR A 244 1.86 20.27 -3.18
CA TYR A 244 3.29 20.20 -2.91
C TYR A 244 3.52 19.49 -1.58
N SER A 245 4.45 18.56 -1.54
CA SER A 245 4.94 18.02 -0.27
C SER A 245 6.44 17.81 -0.31
N HIS A 246 7.07 18.11 0.80
CA HIS A 246 8.49 17.88 1.04
C HIS A 246 8.65 17.19 2.39
N ASN A 247 9.45 16.15 2.41
CA ASN A 247 9.68 15.33 3.59
C ASN A 247 11.13 14.89 3.60
N GLU A 248 11.84 15.18 4.69
CA GLU A 248 13.26 14.86 4.85
C GLU A 248 13.55 14.32 6.25
N GLY A 249 14.67 13.64 6.40
CA GLY A 249 15.08 13.11 7.68
C GLY A 249 16.33 12.27 7.62
N SER A 250 16.59 11.54 8.69
CA SER A 250 17.70 10.60 8.75
C SER A 250 17.32 9.31 9.46
N SER A 251 18.00 8.22 9.09
CA SER A 251 17.88 6.94 9.78
C SER A 251 19.25 6.27 9.91
N LEU A 252 19.41 5.51 10.99
CA LEU A 252 20.50 4.55 11.10
C LEU A 252 20.02 3.20 10.53
N TYR A 253 20.86 2.53 9.75
CA TYR A 253 20.52 1.27 9.09
C TYR A 253 21.67 0.27 9.17
N ASP A 254 21.36 -1.01 9.00
CA ASP A 254 22.37 -2.07 8.93
C ASP A 254 22.93 -2.18 7.51
N ALA A 255 24.23 -1.96 7.36
CA ALA A 255 24.95 -2.03 6.11
C ALA A 255 25.76 -3.34 5.97
N TYR A 256 25.36 -4.40 6.64
CA TYR A 256 26.08 -5.69 6.66
C TYR A 256 27.53 -5.57 7.15
N THR A 257 27.78 -4.63 8.06
CA THR A 257 29.13 -4.50 8.63
C THR A 257 29.44 -5.69 9.53
N PHE A 258 30.66 -6.23 9.44
CA PHE A 258 31.08 -7.41 10.21
C PHE A 258 30.99 -7.23 11.74
N ASN A 259 31.06 -6.00 12.21
CA ASN A 259 30.93 -5.65 13.63
C ASN A 259 29.52 -5.26 14.04
N GLY A 260 28.55 -5.27 13.11
CA GLY A 260 27.16 -4.86 13.35
C GLY A 260 26.98 -3.36 13.62
N ALA A 261 27.94 -2.52 13.24
CA ALA A 261 27.79 -1.08 13.34
C ALA A 261 26.73 -0.61 12.36
N LEU A 262 25.86 0.29 12.85
CA LEU A 262 24.87 0.95 12.00
C LEU A 262 25.52 2.13 11.28
N LEU A 263 25.14 2.34 10.03
CA LEU A 263 25.52 3.51 9.25
C LEU A 263 24.37 4.50 9.18
N LYS A 264 24.71 5.77 8.96
CA LYS A 264 23.72 6.84 8.83
C LYS A 264 23.43 7.15 7.37
N GLN A 265 22.14 7.33 7.06
CA GLN A 265 21.67 7.88 5.80
C GLN A 265 20.70 9.04 6.04
N ASP A 266 20.73 10.02 5.15
CA ASP A 266 19.71 11.04 5.04
C ASP A 266 18.80 10.70 3.85
N PHE A 267 17.52 11.00 3.98
CA PHE A 267 16.54 10.85 2.90
C PHE A 267 15.79 12.16 2.66
N GLU A 268 15.34 12.34 1.43
CA GLU A 268 14.50 13.47 1.00
C GLU A 268 13.49 12.99 -0.03
N ASN A 269 12.21 13.32 0.17
CA ASN A 269 11.14 13.08 -0.79
C ASN A 269 10.44 14.39 -1.14
N GLU A 270 10.26 14.66 -2.41
CA GLU A 270 9.53 15.83 -2.90
C GLU A 270 8.45 15.43 -3.91
N ILE A 271 7.25 15.93 -3.72
CA ILE A 271 6.12 15.74 -4.63
C ILE A 271 5.61 17.10 -5.10
N ILE A 272 5.44 17.23 -6.42
CA ILE A 272 4.72 18.33 -7.07
C ILE A 272 3.63 17.72 -7.93
N ASN A 273 2.39 18.18 -7.79
CA ASN A 273 1.25 17.68 -8.54
C ASN A 273 0.31 18.81 -8.93
N LEU A 274 0.11 19.00 -10.22
CA LEU A 274 -0.92 19.86 -10.78
C LEU A 274 -1.99 18.98 -11.43
N ARG A 275 -3.23 19.12 -11.00
CA ARG A 275 -4.38 18.42 -11.58
C ARG A 275 -5.40 19.43 -12.08
N SER A 276 -6.02 19.11 -13.21
CA SER A 276 -7.19 19.85 -13.68
C SER A 276 -8.27 18.88 -14.19
N ARG A 277 -9.50 19.29 -13.98
CA ARG A 277 -10.71 18.65 -14.47
C ARG A 277 -11.57 19.71 -15.17
N LEU A 278 -12.08 19.41 -16.35
CA LEU A 278 -12.97 20.29 -17.12
C LEU A 278 -14.12 19.50 -17.71
N ASN A 279 -15.34 19.80 -17.31
CA ASN A 279 -16.54 19.31 -17.96
C ASN A 279 -16.81 20.15 -19.21
N VAL A 280 -16.38 19.63 -20.37
CA VAL A 280 -16.59 20.30 -21.67
C VAL A 280 -18.09 20.31 -22.03
N THR A 281 -18.76 19.22 -21.66
CA THR A 281 -20.22 19.07 -21.72
C THR A 281 -20.65 18.24 -20.50
N ASP A 282 -21.97 18.09 -20.28
CA ASP A 282 -22.51 17.21 -19.21
C ASP A 282 -22.06 15.73 -19.36
N ASN A 283 -21.58 15.34 -20.55
CA ASN A 283 -21.19 13.97 -20.88
C ASN A 283 -19.70 13.81 -21.18
N LEU A 284 -18.92 14.87 -21.26
CA LEU A 284 -17.49 14.82 -21.60
C LEU A 284 -16.66 15.60 -20.59
N GLU A 285 -15.84 14.87 -19.86
CA GLU A 285 -14.87 15.38 -18.88
C GLU A 285 -13.46 15.21 -19.42
N LEU A 286 -12.65 16.25 -19.38
CA LEU A 286 -11.21 16.22 -19.63
C LEU A 286 -10.44 16.36 -18.33
N ASN A 287 -9.40 15.56 -18.18
CA ASN A 287 -8.52 15.55 -17.03
C ASN A 287 -7.07 15.67 -17.47
N THR A 288 -6.31 16.47 -16.73
CA THR A 288 -4.86 16.61 -16.91
C THR A 288 -4.16 16.47 -15.57
N ARG A 289 -3.03 15.80 -15.57
CA ARG A 289 -2.11 15.73 -14.44
C ARG A 289 -0.70 15.98 -14.91
N LEU A 290 0.01 16.87 -14.21
CA LEU A 290 1.45 17.08 -14.33
C LEU A 290 2.05 16.80 -12.97
N SER A 291 2.95 15.85 -12.89
CA SER A 291 3.52 15.44 -11.61
C SER A 291 5.01 15.20 -11.66
N GLN A 292 5.66 15.44 -10.53
CA GLN A 292 7.05 15.10 -10.28
C GLN A 292 7.14 14.47 -8.89
N PHE A 293 7.90 13.40 -8.80
CA PHE A 293 8.34 12.79 -7.54
C PHE A 293 9.85 12.67 -7.56
N LYS A 294 10.50 13.14 -6.48
CA LYS A 294 11.90 12.87 -6.19
C LYS A 294 12.01 12.02 -4.94
N ASP A 295 12.92 11.06 -4.97
CA ASP A 295 13.27 10.18 -3.85
C ASP A 295 14.78 10.08 -3.78
N GLU A 296 15.38 10.75 -2.80
CA GLU A 296 16.82 10.89 -2.65
C GLU A 296 17.27 10.28 -1.33
N VAL A 297 18.30 9.46 -1.38
CA VAL A 297 18.97 8.87 -0.21
C VAL A 297 20.46 9.10 -0.33
N ASN A 298 21.05 9.70 0.69
CA ASN A 298 22.48 10.00 0.78
C ASN A 298 23.09 9.30 1.99
N GLN A 299 24.07 8.45 1.78
CA GLN A 299 24.80 7.81 2.87
C GLN A 299 25.80 8.80 3.46
N LYS A 300 25.85 8.89 4.80
CA LYS A 300 26.74 9.84 5.49
C LYS A 300 28.13 9.29 5.78
N ASP A 301 28.20 7.99 5.91
CA ASP A 301 29.45 7.27 6.23
C ASP A 301 30.18 6.76 5.00
N SER A 302 29.64 7.03 3.80
CA SER A 302 30.24 6.76 2.50
C SER A 302 29.92 7.85 1.50
N THR A 303 30.39 7.72 0.27
CA THR A 303 30.04 8.63 -0.83
C THR A 303 28.82 8.15 -1.61
N ASP A 304 28.22 7.04 -1.23
CA ASP A 304 27.14 6.40 -1.97
C ASP A 304 25.83 7.21 -1.83
N PHE A 305 25.08 7.27 -2.91
CA PHE A 305 23.78 7.92 -2.94
C PHE A 305 22.86 7.30 -4.01
N VAL A 306 21.58 7.48 -3.83
CA VAL A 306 20.53 7.13 -4.79
C VAL A 306 19.63 8.35 -4.96
N HIS A 307 19.66 8.99 -6.09
CA HIS A 307 18.78 10.08 -6.47
C HIS A 307 17.89 9.62 -7.62
N SER A 308 16.63 9.51 -7.36
CA SER A 308 15.61 9.08 -8.31
C SER A 308 14.61 10.20 -8.54
N LYS A 309 14.26 10.46 -9.79
CA LYS A 309 13.23 11.42 -10.17
C LYS A 309 12.30 10.83 -11.21
N THR A 310 11.01 10.90 -10.97
CA THR A 310 9.96 10.53 -11.92
C THR A 310 9.16 11.77 -12.28
N GLN A 311 9.04 12.06 -13.57
CA GLN A 311 8.16 13.10 -14.10
C GLN A 311 7.09 12.45 -14.96
N GLU A 312 5.84 12.86 -14.82
CA GLU A 312 4.75 12.29 -15.61
C GLU A 312 3.73 13.36 -16.01
N VAL A 313 3.35 13.31 -17.28
CA VAL A 313 2.24 14.06 -17.85
C VAL A 313 1.17 13.07 -18.26
N GLU A 314 -0.05 13.27 -17.76
CA GLU A 314 -1.20 12.47 -18.14
C GLU A 314 -2.33 13.36 -18.65
N LEU A 315 -2.93 12.97 -19.77
CA LEU A 315 -4.14 13.57 -20.31
C LEU A 315 -5.15 12.47 -20.61
N TYR A 316 -6.36 12.60 -20.07
CA TYR A 316 -7.42 11.65 -20.41
C TYR A 316 -8.80 12.31 -20.45
N SER A 317 -9.70 11.68 -21.21
CA SER A 317 -11.10 12.05 -21.30
C SER A 317 -11.98 10.93 -20.75
N LYS A 318 -13.08 11.31 -20.13
CA LYS A 318 -14.20 10.43 -19.78
C LYS A 318 -15.41 10.88 -20.57
N TRP A 319 -15.85 10.03 -21.50
CA TRP A 319 -16.99 10.30 -22.33
C TRP A 319 -18.15 9.36 -22.03
N LYS A 320 -19.16 9.89 -21.37
CA LYS A 320 -20.42 9.19 -21.08
C LYS A 320 -21.33 9.25 -22.31
N PHE A 321 -21.04 8.38 -23.30
CA PHE A 321 -21.73 8.43 -24.60
C PHE A 321 -23.15 7.84 -24.54
N LEU A 322 -23.47 7.02 -23.54
CA LEU A 322 -24.80 6.55 -23.16
C LEU A 322 -24.98 6.60 -21.63
N PRO A 323 -26.22 6.59 -21.10
CA PRO A 323 -26.47 6.77 -19.66
C PRO A 323 -25.67 5.83 -18.74
N GLN A 324 -25.39 4.61 -19.19
CA GLN A 324 -24.71 3.57 -18.42
C GLN A 324 -23.32 3.22 -18.98
N GLN A 325 -22.87 3.92 -19.99
CA GLN A 325 -21.62 3.58 -20.71
C GLN A 325 -20.67 4.76 -20.75
N THR A 326 -19.46 4.53 -20.27
CA THR A 326 -18.38 5.50 -20.26
C THR A 326 -17.20 4.96 -21.03
N LEU A 327 -16.63 5.76 -21.90
CA LEU A 327 -15.37 5.51 -22.57
C LEU A 327 -14.31 6.42 -21.97
N LEU A 328 -13.25 5.82 -21.48
CA LEU A 328 -12.07 6.51 -20.96
C LEU A 328 -10.94 6.31 -21.96
N VAL A 329 -10.40 7.42 -22.45
CA VAL A 329 -9.29 7.44 -23.42
C VAL A 329 -8.21 8.34 -22.88
N GLY A 330 -6.97 7.88 -22.81
CA GLY A 330 -5.90 8.68 -22.28
C GLY A 330 -4.51 8.34 -22.83
N ALA A 331 -3.60 9.24 -22.53
CA ALA A 331 -2.18 9.10 -22.81
C ALA A 331 -1.36 9.55 -21.59
N THR A 332 -0.25 8.87 -21.37
CA THR A 332 0.76 9.21 -20.35
C THR A 332 2.11 9.33 -21.03
N HIS A 333 2.89 10.32 -20.64
CA HIS A 333 4.32 10.39 -20.96
C HIS A 333 5.08 10.48 -19.66
N ARG A 334 6.10 9.63 -19.48
CA ARG A 334 6.87 9.51 -18.26
C ARG A 334 8.35 9.44 -18.54
N THR A 335 9.11 10.22 -17.79
CA THR A 335 10.57 10.18 -17.71
C THR A 335 10.99 9.68 -16.34
N LEU A 336 11.81 8.65 -16.33
CA LEU A 336 12.49 8.12 -15.15
C LEU A 336 13.95 8.56 -15.20
N ASP A 337 14.42 9.33 -14.21
CA ASP A 337 15.81 9.74 -14.07
C ASP A 337 16.44 9.03 -12.85
N GLY A 338 17.66 8.55 -12.98
CA GLY A 338 18.45 7.98 -11.90
C GLY A 338 19.90 8.45 -11.94
N ASP A 339 20.34 9.11 -10.87
CA ASP A 339 21.74 9.43 -10.61
C ASP A 339 22.19 8.68 -9.36
N ILE A 340 22.94 7.63 -9.55
CA ILE A 340 23.26 6.65 -8.52
C ILE A 340 24.77 6.44 -8.42
N LEU A 341 25.28 6.42 -7.19
CA LEU A 341 26.58 5.89 -6.84
C LEU A 341 26.39 4.82 -5.76
N SER A 342 26.64 3.57 -6.08
CA SER A 342 26.48 2.44 -5.15
C SER A 342 27.69 1.53 -5.19
N TYR A 343 28.32 1.32 -4.02
CA TYR A 343 29.55 0.54 -3.90
C TYR A 343 30.65 0.97 -4.90
N GLY A 344 30.78 2.29 -5.12
CA GLY A 344 31.74 2.87 -6.05
C GLY A 344 31.42 2.68 -7.54
N ALA A 345 30.24 2.19 -7.88
CA ALA A 345 29.75 2.02 -9.24
C ALA A 345 28.71 3.09 -9.59
N PRO A 346 29.08 4.15 -10.34
CA PRO A 346 28.14 5.20 -10.72
C PRO A 346 27.38 4.85 -12.00
N TYR A 347 26.15 5.33 -12.11
CA TYR A 347 25.46 5.56 -13.37
C TYR A 347 24.53 6.78 -13.25
N ASN A 348 24.36 7.48 -14.39
CA ASN A 348 23.42 8.59 -14.51
C ASN A 348 22.68 8.41 -15.83
N GLU A 349 21.46 7.91 -15.74
CA GLU A 349 20.68 7.46 -16.89
C GLU A 349 19.21 7.88 -16.76
N ASN A 350 18.55 8.03 -17.89
CA ASN A 350 17.11 8.23 -17.95
C ASN A 350 16.45 7.28 -18.94
N VAL A 351 15.15 7.06 -18.76
CA VAL A 351 14.32 6.24 -19.63
C VAL A 351 12.96 6.89 -19.83
N ASP A 352 12.60 7.10 -21.09
CA ASP A 352 11.30 7.64 -21.47
C ASP A 352 10.32 6.54 -21.87
N SER A 353 9.05 6.73 -21.50
CA SER A 353 7.95 5.89 -21.96
C SER A 353 6.70 6.69 -22.27
N THR A 354 5.93 6.25 -23.28
CA THR A 354 4.64 6.84 -23.64
C THR A 354 3.59 5.74 -23.72
N GLY A 355 2.53 5.86 -22.93
CA GLY A 355 1.42 4.91 -22.92
C GLY A 355 0.13 5.52 -23.45
N TYR A 356 -0.59 4.73 -24.24
CA TYR A 356 -1.93 5.06 -24.72
C TYR A 356 -2.91 4.02 -24.23
N TYR A 357 -4.02 4.44 -23.65
CA TYR A 357 -5.01 3.51 -23.10
C TYR A 357 -6.44 3.88 -23.45
N LEU A 358 -7.23 2.83 -23.56
CA LEU A 358 -8.66 2.89 -23.81
C LEU A 358 -9.35 1.94 -22.82
N GLN A 359 -10.37 2.41 -22.12
CA GLN A 359 -11.21 1.56 -21.26
C GLN A 359 -12.68 1.90 -21.46
N HIS A 360 -13.47 0.88 -21.74
CA HIS A 360 -14.92 0.95 -21.73
C HIS A 360 -15.45 0.49 -20.38
N GLN A 361 -16.42 1.21 -19.83
CA GLN A 361 -17.12 0.89 -18.59
C GLN A 361 -18.62 0.85 -18.85
N PHE A 362 -19.28 -0.19 -18.39
CA PHE A 362 -20.72 -0.30 -18.36
C PHE A 362 -21.18 -0.44 -16.91
N ASN A 363 -22.02 0.47 -16.44
CA ASN A 363 -22.58 0.51 -15.09
C ASN A 363 -24.09 0.40 -15.16
N GLY A 364 -24.61 -0.84 -15.17
CA GLY A 364 -26.04 -1.12 -15.19
C GLY A 364 -26.57 -1.50 -13.81
N ASP A 365 -27.86 -1.72 -13.70
CA ASP A 365 -28.51 -2.00 -12.41
C ASP A 365 -28.00 -3.28 -11.73
N ARG A 366 -27.64 -4.30 -12.52
CA ARG A 366 -27.18 -5.60 -12.02
C ARG A 366 -25.83 -6.04 -12.59
N LEU A 367 -25.32 -5.37 -13.61
CA LEU A 367 -24.10 -5.75 -14.30
C LEU A 367 -23.19 -4.53 -14.43
N ASN A 368 -22.00 -4.63 -13.89
CA ASN A 368 -20.91 -3.68 -14.12
C ASN A 368 -19.79 -4.39 -14.87
N THR A 369 -19.28 -3.78 -15.93
CA THR A 369 -18.16 -4.35 -16.70
C THR A 369 -17.12 -3.29 -16.98
N GLN A 370 -15.87 -3.75 -17.07
CA GLN A 370 -14.74 -2.96 -17.52
C GLN A 370 -13.96 -3.77 -18.55
N ALA A 371 -13.63 -3.16 -19.68
CA ALA A 371 -12.78 -3.75 -20.70
C ALA A 371 -11.83 -2.70 -21.22
N GLY A 372 -10.54 -2.99 -21.21
CA GLY A 372 -9.53 -2.00 -21.57
C GLY A 372 -8.29 -2.60 -22.21
N VAL A 373 -7.56 -1.75 -22.91
CA VAL A 373 -6.28 -2.04 -23.55
C VAL A 373 -5.33 -0.85 -23.36
N ARG A 374 -4.06 -1.14 -23.16
CA ARG A 374 -2.96 -0.15 -23.15
C ARG A 374 -1.85 -0.63 -24.06
N ILE A 375 -1.29 0.31 -24.80
CA ILE A 375 -0.03 0.13 -25.52
C ILE A 375 0.96 1.10 -24.90
N GLU A 376 2.09 0.61 -24.43
CA GLU A 376 3.17 1.41 -23.88
C GLU A 376 4.40 1.26 -24.78
N ASP A 377 4.93 2.38 -25.25
CA ASP A 377 6.16 2.46 -26.03
C ASP A 377 7.28 3.01 -25.16
N ASN A 378 8.33 2.23 -25.00
CA ASN A 378 9.48 2.54 -24.15
C ASN A 378 10.75 2.55 -24.99
N GLU A 379 11.61 3.52 -24.78
CA GLU A 379 12.81 3.72 -25.60
C GLU A 379 13.85 2.57 -25.48
N LYS A 380 13.79 1.75 -24.41
CA LYS A 380 14.77 0.66 -24.19
C LYS A 380 14.28 -0.69 -24.70
N TYR A 381 13.03 -1.07 -24.42
CA TYR A 381 12.50 -2.39 -24.80
C TYR A 381 11.41 -2.35 -25.88
N GLY A 382 11.06 -1.16 -26.40
CA GLY A 382 10.04 -1.00 -27.45
C GLY A 382 8.61 -1.08 -26.92
N SER A 383 7.69 -1.48 -27.78
CA SER A 383 6.25 -1.47 -27.49
C SER A 383 5.79 -2.72 -26.76
N HIS A 384 4.97 -2.53 -25.73
CA HIS A 384 4.32 -3.60 -24.96
C HIS A 384 2.81 -3.34 -24.87
N THR A 385 1.99 -4.41 -24.96
CA THR A 385 0.52 -4.29 -24.98
C THR A 385 -0.08 -5.14 -23.87
N VAL A 386 -0.97 -4.55 -23.07
CA VAL A 386 -1.74 -5.23 -22.02
C VAL A 386 -3.23 -4.99 -22.19
N GLY A 387 -4.04 -5.94 -21.69
CA GLY A 387 -5.49 -5.85 -21.74
C GLY A 387 -6.15 -6.41 -20.47
N GLN A 388 -7.38 -5.99 -20.23
CA GLN A 388 -8.17 -6.43 -19.08
C GLN A 388 -9.65 -6.49 -19.45
N ILE A 389 -10.32 -7.52 -18.94
CA ILE A 389 -11.79 -7.63 -18.95
C ILE A 389 -12.22 -8.04 -17.54
N ALA A 390 -13.14 -7.27 -16.98
CA ALA A 390 -13.69 -7.54 -15.67
C ALA A 390 -15.21 -7.33 -15.67
N ALA A 391 -15.92 -8.12 -14.89
CA ALA A 391 -17.36 -8.05 -14.76
C ALA A 391 -17.79 -8.35 -13.33
N ARG A 392 -18.77 -7.61 -12.84
CA ARG A 392 -19.48 -7.88 -11.58
C ARG A 392 -20.97 -7.97 -11.87
N TYR A 393 -21.59 -9.05 -11.45
CA TYR A 393 -23.00 -9.32 -11.65
C TYR A 393 -23.73 -9.50 -10.30
N GLN A 394 -24.79 -8.71 -10.10
CA GLN A 394 -25.69 -8.83 -8.94
C GLN A 394 -26.63 -10.04 -9.18
N LEU A 395 -26.23 -11.21 -8.69
CA LEU A 395 -26.96 -12.47 -8.86
C LEU A 395 -28.30 -12.44 -8.10
N LEU A 396 -28.27 -11.97 -6.85
CA LEU A 396 -29.42 -11.76 -5.98
C LEU A 396 -29.28 -10.37 -5.34
N ASP A 397 -30.34 -9.83 -4.73
CA ASP A 397 -30.33 -8.47 -4.16
C ASP A 397 -29.17 -8.20 -3.17
N LYS A 398 -28.63 -9.23 -2.55
CA LYS A 398 -27.55 -9.16 -1.56
C LYS A 398 -26.35 -10.04 -1.90
N THR A 399 -26.29 -10.56 -3.12
CA THR A 399 -25.20 -11.44 -3.57
C THR A 399 -24.69 -11.01 -4.92
N SER A 400 -23.41 -10.70 -5.02
CA SER A 400 -22.73 -10.42 -6.28
C SER A 400 -21.59 -11.40 -6.53
N ILE A 401 -21.40 -11.74 -7.80
CA ILE A 401 -20.24 -12.47 -8.28
C ILE A 401 -19.42 -11.56 -9.18
N TYR A 402 -18.10 -11.73 -9.19
CA TYR A 402 -17.25 -10.96 -10.09
C TYR A 402 -16.13 -11.84 -10.67
N THR A 403 -15.63 -11.45 -11.81
CA THR A 403 -14.44 -12.02 -12.45
C THR A 403 -13.58 -10.90 -13.02
N ASN A 404 -12.27 -11.11 -13.00
CA ASN A 404 -11.27 -10.23 -13.59
C ASN A 404 -10.23 -11.08 -14.31
N ILE A 405 -10.00 -10.80 -15.57
CA ILE A 405 -8.97 -11.45 -16.39
C ILE A 405 -8.17 -10.34 -17.04
N GLY A 406 -6.86 -10.37 -16.86
CA GLY A 406 -6.02 -9.33 -17.43
C GLY A 406 -4.56 -9.70 -17.49
N THR A 407 -3.86 -8.96 -18.32
CA THR A 407 -2.40 -8.98 -18.41
C THR A 407 -1.82 -7.72 -17.77
N ALA A 408 -0.64 -7.83 -17.21
CA ALA A 408 0.13 -6.71 -16.67
C ALA A 408 1.62 -6.94 -16.93
N PHE A 409 2.42 -5.90 -16.73
CA PHE A 409 3.86 -5.99 -16.96
C PHE A 409 4.62 -5.13 -15.94
N LYS A 410 5.92 -5.45 -15.79
CA LYS A 410 6.90 -4.64 -15.08
C LYS A 410 8.07 -4.34 -16.01
N SER A 411 8.37 -3.07 -16.19
CA SER A 411 9.56 -2.61 -16.91
C SER A 411 10.83 -2.92 -16.11
N PRO A 412 11.95 -3.26 -16.75
CA PRO A 412 13.24 -3.28 -16.08
C PRO A 412 13.52 -1.93 -15.42
N THR A 413 14.02 -1.95 -14.18
CA THR A 413 14.41 -0.76 -13.43
C THR A 413 15.73 -0.19 -13.94
N LEU A 414 16.06 1.06 -13.60
CA LEU A 414 17.34 1.65 -13.99
C LEU A 414 18.53 0.86 -13.40
N ASN A 415 18.39 0.33 -12.19
CA ASN A 415 19.44 -0.50 -11.59
C ASN A 415 19.61 -1.84 -12.31
N GLU A 416 18.51 -2.47 -12.74
CA GLU A 416 18.55 -3.71 -13.52
C GLU A 416 19.19 -3.51 -14.90
N LEU A 417 18.98 -2.34 -15.51
CA LEU A 417 19.55 -2.01 -16.83
C LEU A 417 21.02 -1.58 -16.75
N PHE A 418 21.37 -0.71 -15.80
CA PHE A 418 22.60 0.08 -15.88
C PHE A 418 23.59 -0.15 -14.73
N ASN A 419 23.24 -0.93 -13.69
CA ASN A 419 24.19 -1.23 -12.63
C ASN A 419 25.45 -1.88 -13.19
N SER A 420 26.64 -1.34 -12.85
CA SER A 420 27.92 -1.78 -13.41
C SER A 420 28.33 -3.20 -13.01
N TRP A 421 27.75 -3.75 -11.93
CA TRP A 421 28.10 -5.08 -11.43
C TRP A 421 27.35 -6.20 -12.15
N ASN A 422 26.06 -6.05 -12.34
CA ASN A 422 25.19 -7.10 -12.89
C ASN A 422 24.08 -6.60 -13.81
N GLY A 423 24.03 -5.31 -14.08
CA GLY A 423 23.02 -4.72 -14.96
C GLY A 423 23.09 -5.26 -16.39
N ASN A 424 21.95 -5.27 -17.07
CA ASN A 424 21.82 -5.73 -18.44
C ASN A 424 20.86 -4.85 -19.25
N PRO A 425 21.38 -4.02 -20.16
CA PRO A 425 20.54 -3.14 -20.98
C PRO A 425 19.65 -3.87 -21.99
N ASP A 426 19.83 -5.17 -22.20
CA ASP A 426 19.05 -6.00 -23.12
C ASP A 426 17.85 -6.68 -22.45
N LEU A 427 17.54 -6.35 -21.18
CA LEU A 427 16.39 -6.90 -20.45
C LEU A 427 15.07 -6.50 -21.10
N LYS A 428 14.15 -7.45 -21.12
CA LYS A 428 12.76 -7.26 -21.51
C LYS A 428 11.87 -7.05 -20.28
N PRO A 429 10.67 -6.48 -20.44
CA PRO A 429 9.68 -6.45 -19.37
C PRO A 429 9.33 -7.85 -18.87
N GLU A 430 9.03 -7.95 -17.59
CA GLU A 430 8.34 -9.10 -17.02
C GLU A 430 6.86 -9.02 -17.38
N GLU A 431 6.25 -10.13 -17.74
CA GLU A 431 4.87 -10.20 -18.20
C GLU A 431 4.02 -11.06 -17.28
N SER A 432 2.76 -10.71 -17.09
CA SER A 432 1.85 -11.52 -16.30
C SER A 432 0.49 -11.70 -16.93
N THR A 433 -0.11 -12.87 -16.66
CA THR A 433 -1.52 -13.16 -16.93
C THR A 433 -2.20 -13.57 -15.63
N SER A 434 -3.32 -12.90 -15.32
CA SER A 434 -4.06 -13.13 -14.08
C SER A 434 -5.52 -13.46 -14.34
N TYR A 435 -6.05 -14.36 -13.52
CA TYR A 435 -7.46 -14.77 -13.49
C TYR A 435 -7.97 -14.66 -12.06
N GLU A 436 -9.11 -14.04 -11.87
CA GLU A 436 -9.76 -13.95 -10.56
C GLU A 436 -11.27 -14.19 -10.70
N ILE A 437 -11.84 -14.87 -9.71
CA ILE A 437 -13.27 -15.01 -9.51
C ILE A 437 -13.58 -14.78 -8.03
N GLY A 438 -14.70 -14.13 -7.75
CA GLY A 438 -15.12 -13.91 -6.37
C GLY A 438 -16.62 -13.78 -6.22
N ILE A 439 -17.05 -13.89 -4.97
CA ILE A 439 -18.43 -13.73 -4.53
C ILE A 439 -18.45 -12.85 -3.29
N ASP A 440 -19.36 -11.90 -3.25
CA ASP A 440 -19.63 -11.06 -2.08
C ASP A 440 -21.10 -11.19 -1.69
N GLN A 441 -21.34 -11.28 -0.39
CA GLN A 441 -22.67 -11.50 0.18
C GLN A 441 -22.91 -10.55 1.35
N THR A 442 -23.99 -9.81 1.32
CA THR A 442 -24.53 -9.12 2.47
C THR A 442 -25.56 -10.01 3.16
N LEU A 443 -25.35 -10.25 4.45
CA LEU A 443 -26.21 -11.10 5.29
C LEU A 443 -27.01 -10.25 6.27
N PRO A 444 -28.10 -10.81 6.86
CA PRO A 444 -28.82 -10.12 7.93
C PRO A 444 -27.95 -9.73 9.13
N ALA A 445 -28.46 -8.87 9.99
CA ALA A 445 -27.82 -8.43 11.23
C ALA A 445 -26.46 -7.75 11.05
N GLY A 446 -26.21 -7.09 9.91
CA GLY A 446 -25.00 -6.29 9.67
C GLY A 446 -23.78 -7.08 9.20
N PHE A 447 -23.93 -8.34 8.80
CA PHE A 447 -22.82 -9.14 8.28
C PHE A 447 -22.59 -8.88 6.78
N LYS A 448 -21.32 -8.79 6.38
CA LYS A 448 -20.84 -8.85 5.00
C LYS A 448 -19.75 -9.90 4.92
N THR A 449 -19.74 -10.71 3.86
CA THR A 449 -18.70 -11.73 3.65
C THR A 449 -18.37 -11.83 2.19
N GLY A 450 -17.16 -12.28 1.88
CA GLY A 450 -16.76 -12.55 0.51
C GLY A 450 -15.61 -13.55 0.45
N LEU A 451 -15.56 -14.22 -0.69
CA LEU A 451 -14.54 -15.20 -1.04
C LEU A 451 -14.04 -14.88 -2.44
N SER A 452 -12.73 -14.96 -2.64
CA SER A 452 -12.13 -14.91 -3.97
C SER A 452 -11.08 -16.00 -4.14
N ALA A 453 -10.89 -16.43 -5.38
CA ALA A 453 -9.80 -17.27 -5.80
C ALA A 453 -9.11 -16.64 -7.00
N TYR A 454 -7.80 -16.74 -7.04
CA TYR A 454 -6.99 -16.15 -8.10
C TYR A 454 -5.83 -17.05 -8.51
N TYR A 455 -5.40 -16.88 -9.76
CA TYR A 455 -4.21 -17.47 -10.34
C TYR A 455 -3.49 -16.38 -11.14
N THR A 456 -2.22 -16.15 -10.85
CA THR A 456 -1.35 -15.25 -11.60
C THR A 456 -0.10 -16.00 -12.02
N GLU A 457 0.22 -15.95 -13.29
CA GLU A 457 1.46 -16.44 -13.87
C GLU A 457 2.30 -15.24 -14.27
N VAL A 458 3.58 -15.23 -13.91
CA VAL A 458 4.55 -14.22 -14.32
C VAL A 458 5.67 -14.91 -15.07
N GLU A 459 5.93 -14.44 -16.28
CA GLU A 459 6.99 -14.91 -17.18
C GLU A 459 8.08 -13.86 -17.30
N ASP A 460 9.24 -14.27 -17.80
CA ASP A 460 10.40 -13.41 -18.03
C ASP A 460 10.88 -12.66 -16.76
N LEU A 461 10.68 -13.27 -15.57
CA LEU A 461 11.17 -12.69 -14.32
C LEU A 461 12.66 -12.38 -14.41
N ILE A 462 13.04 -11.18 -13.98
CA ILE A 462 14.43 -10.73 -13.98
C ILE A 462 15.15 -11.34 -12.76
N GLY A 463 16.24 -12.00 -13.04
CA GLY A 463 17.06 -12.63 -12.01
C GLY A 463 18.47 -12.88 -12.48
N SER A 464 19.35 -13.30 -11.56
CA SER A 464 20.73 -13.68 -11.91
C SER A 464 21.01 -15.15 -11.64
N VAL A 465 21.78 -15.77 -12.52
CA VAL A 465 22.35 -17.10 -12.29
C VAL A 465 23.77 -16.95 -11.78
N ASN A 466 24.07 -17.55 -10.63
CA ASN A 466 25.43 -17.57 -10.04
C ASN A 466 26.02 -16.16 -9.85
N PHE A 467 25.22 -15.19 -9.41
CA PHE A 467 25.64 -13.79 -9.25
C PHE A 467 26.16 -13.13 -10.54
N GLY A 468 25.81 -13.67 -11.69
CA GLY A 468 26.16 -13.11 -12.99
C GLY A 468 25.25 -11.94 -13.41
N LYS A 469 25.33 -11.57 -14.70
CA LYS A 469 24.44 -10.57 -15.30
C LYS A 469 22.97 -10.93 -15.10
N LEU A 470 22.13 -9.93 -14.90
CA LEU A 470 20.69 -10.09 -14.85
C LEU A 470 20.15 -10.54 -16.22
N THR A 471 19.19 -11.43 -16.21
CA THR A 471 18.55 -11.99 -17.41
C THR A 471 17.07 -12.30 -17.13
N ASN A 472 16.25 -12.36 -18.18
CA ASN A 472 14.87 -12.81 -18.10
C ASN A 472 14.86 -14.36 -18.20
N ILE A 473 14.85 -15.05 -17.07
CA ILE A 473 15.04 -16.51 -17.04
C ILE A 473 14.04 -17.26 -16.18
N ASN A 474 13.29 -16.56 -15.36
CA ASN A 474 12.44 -17.19 -14.36
C ASN A 474 10.97 -17.13 -14.73
N LYS A 475 10.22 -18.10 -14.23
CA LYS A 475 8.76 -18.12 -14.27
C LYS A 475 8.24 -18.41 -12.87
N ALA A 476 7.24 -17.67 -12.44
CA ALA A 476 6.60 -17.88 -11.15
C ALA A 476 5.07 -17.93 -11.27
N THR A 477 4.45 -18.69 -10.37
CA THR A 477 3.00 -18.76 -10.25
C THR A 477 2.56 -18.40 -8.84
N TYR A 478 1.42 -17.72 -8.75
CA TYR A 478 0.79 -17.29 -7.51
C TYR A 478 -0.65 -17.77 -7.50
N GLN A 479 -0.91 -18.89 -6.80
CA GLN A 479 -2.24 -19.46 -6.66
C GLN A 479 -2.76 -19.17 -5.27
N GLY A 480 -3.95 -18.60 -5.17
CA GLY A 480 -4.42 -18.23 -3.85
C GLY A 480 -5.91 -17.96 -3.75
N GLY A 481 -6.31 -17.60 -2.55
CA GLY A 481 -7.67 -17.19 -2.26
C GLY A 481 -7.73 -16.35 -1.00
N GLU A 482 -8.76 -15.54 -0.92
CA GLU A 482 -9.03 -14.64 0.18
C GLU A 482 -10.45 -14.82 0.67
N PHE A 483 -10.63 -14.83 1.98
CA PHE A 483 -11.92 -14.83 2.64
C PHE A 483 -12.00 -13.68 3.60
N TYR A 484 -13.12 -12.96 3.62
CA TYR A 484 -13.38 -11.98 4.65
C TYR A 484 -14.79 -12.12 5.24
N VAL A 485 -14.92 -11.72 6.48
CA VAL A 485 -16.19 -11.47 7.15
C VAL A 485 -16.09 -10.15 7.91
N GLY A 486 -17.03 -9.26 7.66
CA GLY A 486 -17.25 -8.03 8.39
C GLY A 486 -18.60 -8.07 9.09
N TRP A 487 -18.66 -7.51 10.27
CA TRP A 487 -19.88 -7.33 11.02
C TRP A 487 -19.89 -5.94 11.65
N GLN A 488 -21.02 -5.27 11.54
CA GLN A 488 -21.24 -4.00 12.21
C GLN A 488 -22.69 -3.93 12.73
N LYS A 489 -22.82 -3.55 13.98
CA LYS A 489 -24.11 -3.26 14.60
C LYS A 489 -23.92 -2.11 15.61
N ASP A 490 -24.64 -1.03 15.39
CA ASP A 490 -24.51 0.20 16.17
C ASP A 490 -23.03 0.66 16.19
N ASP A 491 -22.46 0.87 17.34
CA ASP A 491 -21.06 1.26 17.54
C ASP A 491 -20.07 0.09 17.47
N LEU A 492 -20.57 -1.17 17.49
CA LEU A 492 -19.72 -2.37 17.51
C LEU A 492 -19.36 -2.81 16.10
N PHE A 493 -18.12 -3.22 15.90
CA PHE A 493 -17.66 -3.76 14.64
C PHE A 493 -16.66 -4.91 14.82
N ALA A 494 -16.61 -5.79 13.85
CA ALA A 494 -15.58 -6.81 13.70
C ALA A 494 -15.31 -7.07 12.22
N LYS A 495 -14.04 -7.18 11.84
CA LYS A 495 -13.60 -7.56 10.49
C LYS A 495 -12.51 -8.61 10.61
N ALA A 496 -12.71 -9.76 10.01
CA ALA A 496 -11.69 -10.79 9.88
C ALA A 496 -11.38 -11.02 8.40
N THR A 497 -10.10 -11.16 8.06
CA THR A 497 -9.65 -11.48 6.71
C THR A 497 -8.61 -12.59 6.79
N TYR A 498 -8.77 -13.61 5.95
CA TYR A 498 -7.81 -14.69 5.78
C TYR A 498 -7.35 -14.72 4.32
N SER A 499 -6.06 -14.87 4.11
CA SER A 499 -5.44 -15.02 2.80
C SER A 499 -4.57 -16.26 2.77
N TYR A 500 -4.66 -17.00 1.68
CA TYR A 500 -3.77 -18.10 1.33
C TYR A 500 -3.15 -17.84 -0.03
N VAL A 501 -1.84 -18.05 -0.16
CA VAL A 501 -1.13 -18.01 -1.44
C VAL A 501 -0.06 -19.11 -1.49
N LYS A 502 0.10 -19.74 -2.64
CA LYS A 502 1.25 -20.59 -2.99
C LYS A 502 2.09 -19.84 -4.01
N PRO A 503 3.17 -19.16 -3.60
CA PRO A 503 4.09 -18.45 -4.49
C PRO A 503 5.19 -19.42 -4.92
N GLU A 504 5.13 -19.95 -6.14
CA GLU A 504 6.02 -20.99 -6.62
C GLU A 504 6.92 -20.51 -7.74
N ASN A 505 8.19 -20.81 -7.65
CA ASN A 505 9.12 -20.74 -8.78
C ASN A 505 8.94 -22.00 -9.61
N GLU A 506 8.55 -21.87 -10.87
CA GLU A 506 8.20 -23.00 -11.76
C GLU A 506 9.42 -23.85 -12.16
N GLU A 507 10.62 -23.33 -12.13
CA GLU A 507 11.83 -24.08 -12.45
C GLU A 507 12.26 -24.99 -11.30
N THR A 508 12.17 -24.49 -10.07
CA THR A 508 12.60 -25.22 -8.88
C THR A 508 11.49 -25.94 -8.15
N HIS A 509 10.23 -25.66 -8.49
CA HIS A 509 9.02 -26.12 -7.80
C HIS A 509 9.04 -25.82 -6.29
N GLN A 510 9.68 -24.72 -5.91
CA GLN A 510 9.79 -24.30 -4.52
C GLN A 510 9.10 -22.96 -4.28
N ASP A 511 8.67 -22.74 -3.04
CA ASP A 511 8.14 -21.43 -2.64
C ASP A 511 9.21 -20.35 -2.82
N LEU A 512 8.78 -19.21 -3.28
CA LEU A 512 9.62 -18.01 -3.29
C LEU A 512 9.97 -17.56 -1.87
N ASN A 513 11.10 -16.90 -1.71
CA ASN A 513 11.61 -16.48 -0.40
C ASN A 513 10.77 -15.36 0.22
N ARG A 514 10.72 -15.32 1.57
CA ARG A 514 10.08 -14.26 2.36
C ARG A 514 8.58 -14.11 2.12
N ARG A 515 7.90 -15.15 1.62
CA ARG A 515 6.45 -15.17 1.34
C ARG A 515 5.75 -16.21 2.19
N PRO A 516 5.13 -15.80 3.33
CA PRO A 516 4.30 -16.71 4.11
C PRO A 516 3.06 -17.09 3.31
N ARG A 517 2.72 -18.38 3.30
CA ARG A 517 1.55 -18.88 2.56
C ARG A 517 0.22 -18.42 3.15
N GLN A 518 0.17 -18.08 4.45
CA GLN A 518 -1.06 -17.75 5.15
C GLN A 518 -0.93 -16.43 5.89
N GLY A 519 -1.96 -15.62 5.78
CA GLY A 519 -2.15 -14.40 6.55
C GLY A 519 -3.55 -14.37 7.16
N LEU A 520 -3.65 -13.89 8.39
CA LEU A 520 -4.91 -13.64 9.08
C LEU A 520 -4.85 -12.26 9.73
N THR A 521 -5.89 -11.48 9.55
CA THR A 521 -6.12 -10.26 10.32
C THR A 521 -7.51 -10.30 10.95
N LEU A 522 -7.61 -9.80 12.17
CA LEU A 522 -8.87 -9.63 12.88
C LEU A 522 -8.84 -8.27 13.57
N THR A 523 -9.75 -7.40 13.22
CA THR A 523 -9.95 -6.11 13.91
C THR A 523 -11.36 -6.08 14.47
N THR A 524 -11.48 -5.76 15.75
CA THR A 524 -12.76 -5.64 16.44
C THR A 524 -12.73 -4.49 17.42
N GLY A 525 -13.88 -3.92 17.70
CA GLY A 525 -13.96 -2.81 18.63
C GLY A 525 -15.35 -2.20 18.71
N LEU A 526 -15.38 -1.09 19.39
CA LEU A 526 -16.52 -0.17 19.37
C LEU A 526 -16.02 1.23 19.01
N GLN A 527 -16.80 1.97 18.24
CA GLN A 527 -16.48 3.35 17.87
C GLN A 527 -17.74 4.17 17.61
N ASN A 528 -17.74 5.38 18.15
CA ASN A 528 -18.74 6.39 17.85
C ASN A 528 -18.10 7.78 17.77
N GLU A 529 -18.91 8.84 17.71
CA GLU A 529 -18.39 10.21 17.60
C GLU A 529 -17.65 10.68 18.87
N VAL A 530 -17.93 10.09 20.03
CA VAL A 530 -17.39 10.51 21.33
C VAL A 530 -16.16 9.70 21.72
N TYR A 531 -16.19 8.37 21.58
CA TYR A 531 -15.10 7.51 21.97
C TYR A 531 -15.02 6.24 21.11
N GLY A 532 -13.88 5.60 21.13
CA GLY A 532 -13.69 4.30 20.52
C GLY A 532 -12.52 3.55 21.12
N ILE A 533 -12.60 2.24 21.02
CA ILE A 533 -11.53 1.30 21.34
C ILE A 533 -11.56 0.16 20.36
N SER A 534 -10.41 -0.23 19.85
CA SER A 534 -10.27 -1.36 18.94
C SER A 534 -9.03 -2.18 19.22
N ALA A 535 -9.10 -3.45 18.87
CA ALA A 535 -7.97 -4.37 18.89
C ALA A 535 -7.81 -4.99 17.50
N SER A 536 -6.58 -5.06 17.02
CA SER A 536 -6.22 -5.63 15.72
C SER A 536 -5.19 -6.74 15.92
N LEU A 537 -5.52 -7.96 15.47
CA LEU A 537 -4.61 -9.10 15.39
C LEU A 537 -4.08 -9.19 13.97
N VAL A 538 -2.77 -9.33 13.83
CA VAL A 538 -2.09 -9.69 12.58
C VAL A 538 -1.31 -10.98 12.81
N ALA A 539 -1.55 -12.01 11.99
CA ALA A 539 -0.83 -13.28 12.07
C ALA A 539 -0.35 -13.72 10.69
N LYS A 540 0.88 -14.18 10.60
CA LYS A 540 1.51 -14.69 9.39
C LYS A 540 2.12 -16.06 9.65
N SER A 541 2.03 -16.97 8.67
CA SER A 541 2.71 -18.27 8.75
C SER A 541 4.22 -18.11 8.54
N LYS A 542 4.98 -19.18 8.78
CA LYS A 542 6.40 -19.25 8.45
C LYS A 542 6.65 -19.09 6.95
N SER A 543 7.82 -18.56 6.58
CA SER A 543 8.30 -18.50 5.21
C SER A 543 9.76 -18.97 5.09
N LYS A 544 10.21 -19.26 3.89
CA LYS A 544 11.63 -19.44 3.57
C LYS A 544 12.34 -18.09 3.54
N ASP A 545 13.66 -18.10 3.56
CA ASP A 545 14.49 -16.95 3.25
C ASP A 545 15.52 -17.31 2.17
N TRP A 546 16.35 -16.35 1.76
CA TRP A 546 17.35 -16.51 0.70
C TRP A 546 18.36 -17.61 1.03
N ASP A 547 18.73 -17.80 2.30
CA ASP A 547 19.50 -18.97 2.75
C ASP A 547 18.53 -20.08 3.16
N SER A 548 18.57 -21.20 2.45
CA SER A 548 17.69 -22.36 2.66
C SER A 548 17.79 -23.00 4.05
N ASN A 549 18.90 -22.76 4.78
CA ASN A 549 19.10 -23.25 6.14
C ASN A 549 18.27 -22.47 7.17
N TYR A 550 17.79 -21.28 6.80
CA TYR A 550 17.03 -20.40 7.68
C TYR A 550 15.58 -20.26 7.21
N LYS A 551 14.70 -20.09 8.19
CA LYS A 551 13.27 -19.87 7.97
C LYS A 551 12.80 -18.75 8.86
N ASN A 552 12.07 -17.81 8.30
CA ASN A 552 11.37 -16.83 9.09
C ASN A 552 10.22 -17.54 9.84
N PRO A 553 10.19 -17.53 11.17
CA PRO A 553 9.11 -18.16 11.93
C PRO A 553 7.80 -17.40 11.67
N GLY A 554 6.67 -18.11 11.78
CA GLY A 554 5.37 -17.45 11.83
C GLY A 554 5.22 -16.64 13.12
N TYR A 555 4.41 -15.59 13.05
CA TYR A 555 4.17 -14.71 14.20
C TYR A 555 2.71 -14.26 14.28
N ALA A 556 2.36 -13.72 15.44
CA ALA A 556 1.10 -13.01 15.63
C ALA A 556 1.34 -11.84 16.61
N THR A 557 0.84 -10.67 16.23
CA THR A 557 0.87 -9.45 17.05
C THR A 557 -0.55 -8.93 17.27
N VAL A 558 -0.75 -8.22 18.36
CA VAL A 558 -2.01 -7.56 18.67
C VAL A 558 -1.74 -6.12 18.99
N ASP A 559 -2.46 -5.23 18.32
CA ASP A 559 -2.43 -3.78 18.52
C ASP A 559 -3.74 -3.33 19.19
N ILE A 560 -3.67 -2.31 20.02
CA ILE A 560 -4.84 -1.68 20.66
C ILE A 560 -4.80 -0.19 20.38
N ASN A 561 -5.94 0.35 19.96
CA ASN A 561 -6.13 1.79 19.76
C ASN A 561 -7.36 2.25 20.55
N ALA A 562 -7.28 3.43 21.17
CA ALA A 562 -8.41 4.06 21.80
C ALA A 562 -8.38 5.57 21.61
N TYR A 563 -9.55 6.18 21.53
CA TYR A 563 -9.69 7.63 21.48
C TYR A 563 -10.90 8.11 22.28
N TRP A 564 -10.82 9.38 22.70
CA TRP A 564 -11.92 10.09 23.35
C TRP A 564 -11.98 11.54 22.88
N ASN A 565 -13.04 11.88 22.18
CA ASN A 565 -13.39 13.25 21.81
C ASN A 565 -14.09 13.91 23.01
N MET A 566 -13.32 14.54 23.90
CA MET A 566 -13.86 15.20 25.10
C MET A 566 -14.89 16.29 24.75
N ASN A 567 -14.62 16.98 23.65
CA ASN A 567 -15.48 17.99 23.05
C ASN A 567 -15.03 18.23 21.58
N PRO A 568 -15.70 19.09 20.79
CA PRO A 568 -15.29 19.34 19.39
C PRO A 568 -13.85 19.85 19.18
N HIS A 569 -13.22 20.34 20.25
CA HIS A 569 -11.89 20.96 20.19
C HIS A 569 -10.77 20.07 20.76
N ILE A 570 -11.09 19.05 21.53
CA ILE A 570 -10.09 18.24 22.25
C ILE A 570 -10.35 16.76 22.01
N LYS A 571 -9.40 16.09 21.37
CA LYS A 571 -9.34 14.64 21.22
C LYS A 571 -8.13 14.09 21.95
N LEU A 572 -8.34 13.12 22.82
CA LEU A 572 -7.29 12.29 23.43
C LEU A 572 -7.23 10.95 22.71
N PHE A 573 -6.05 10.39 22.55
CA PHE A 573 -5.88 9.05 21.96
C PHE A 573 -4.68 8.32 22.53
N THR A 574 -4.71 7.00 22.43
CA THR A 574 -3.59 6.12 22.83
C THR A 574 -3.53 4.93 21.88
N ASN A 575 -2.30 4.48 21.61
CA ASN A 575 -2.02 3.35 20.74
C ASN A 575 -1.00 2.46 21.43
N ILE A 576 -1.22 1.15 21.37
CA ILE A 576 -0.26 0.17 21.83
C ILE A 576 -0.08 -0.84 20.71
N GLN A 577 1.02 -0.74 20.00
CA GLN A 577 1.41 -1.69 18.97
C GLN A 577 2.10 -2.88 19.62
N ASN A 578 1.82 -4.09 19.11
CA ASN A 578 2.42 -5.32 19.58
C ASN A 578 2.37 -5.45 21.12
N ILE A 579 1.15 -5.37 21.71
CA ILE A 579 0.95 -5.36 23.17
C ILE A 579 1.61 -6.57 23.87
N GLY A 580 1.74 -7.69 23.14
CA GLY A 580 2.40 -8.91 23.64
C GLY A 580 3.93 -8.83 23.65
N ASP A 581 4.52 -7.74 23.20
CA ASP A 581 5.96 -7.55 23.03
C ASP A 581 6.61 -8.75 22.32
N VAL A 582 5.97 -9.21 21.24
CA VAL A 582 6.40 -10.38 20.47
C VAL A 582 7.65 -10.00 19.67
N ASP A 583 8.75 -10.68 19.91
CA ASP A 583 9.94 -10.61 19.06
C ASP A 583 9.69 -11.46 17.81
N TYR A 584 9.36 -10.82 16.66
CA TYR A 584 9.09 -11.48 15.40
C TYR A 584 10.11 -11.09 14.34
N LYS A 585 10.27 -11.95 13.33
CA LYS A 585 11.30 -11.87 12.31
C LYS A 585 10.66 -12.06 10.96
N THR A 586 10.94 -11.14 10.04
CA THR A 586 10.43 -11.19 8.65
C THR A 586 11.52 -11.51 7.65
N ALA A 587 12.79 -11.28 8.01
CA ALA A 587 13.94 -11.53 7.15
C ALA A 587 15.15 -11.99 7.95
N TYR A 588 15.88 -12.92 7.35
CA TYR A 588 17.23 -13.32 7.75
C TYR A 588 18.22 -12.28 7.21
N GLN A 589 19.18 -11.86 8.04
CA GLN A 589 20.19 -10.90 7.66
C GLN A 589 21.42 -11.64 7.11
N ASP A 590 22.23 -12.24 7.95
CA ASP A 590 23.40 -13.05 7.61
C ASP A 590 23.96 -13.76 8.86
N GLN A 591 24.81 -14.77 8.71
CA GLN A 591 25.58 -15.45 9.77
C GLN A 591 24.76 -15.91 10.98
N GLY A 592 23.49 -16.26 10.80
CA GLY A 592 22.59 -16.65 11.88
C GLY A 592 21.83 -15.50 12.53
N TYR A 593 22.00 -14.27 12.05
CA TYR A 593 21.28 -13.11 12.55
C TYR A 593 20.02 -12.81 11.74
N TYR A 594 19.05 -12.18 12.40
CA TYR A 594 17.78 -11.78 11.81
C TYR A 594 17.53 -10.30 12.06
N TYR A 595 16.78 -9.68 11.15
CA TYR A 595 16.21 -8.37 11.40
C TYR A 595 15.12 -8.45 12.46
N VAL A 596 15.13 -7.50 13.40
CA VAL A 596 14.18 -7.40 14.49
C VAL A 596 13.16 -6.30 14.16
N ASN A 597 11.90 -6.66 14.07
CA ASN A 597 10.84 -5.73 13.67
C ASN A 597 10.20 -5.02 14.86
N GLY A 598 11.00 -4.30 15.62
CA GLY A 598 10.55 -3.58 16.79
C GLY A 598 10.06 -4.49 17.92
N GLY A 599 9.74 -3.90 19.04
CA GLY A 599 9.02 -4.50 20.14
C GLY A 599 7.65 -3.85 20.28
N ARG A 600 7.13 -3.86 21.50
CA ARG A 600 5.97 -3.05 21.84
C ARG A 600 6.31 -1.56 21.65
N LEU A 601 5.36 -0.80 21.12
CA LEU A 601 5.39 0.66 21.09
C LEU A 601 4.07 1.19 21.63
N ALA A 602 4.08 1.67 22.87
CA ALA A 602 2.94 2.35 23.48
C ALA A 602 3.11 3.86 23.30
N SER A 603 2.03 4.54 22.94
CA SER A 603 2.00 5.99 22.77
C SER A 603 0.67 6.59 23.23
N ALA A 604 0.69 7.87 23.55
CA ALA A 604 -0.49 8.66 23.88
C ALA A 604 -0.34 10.09 23.34
N GLY A 605 -1.46 10.67 22.96
CA GLY A 605 -1.45 12.00 22.35
C GLY A 605 -2.73 12.78 22.55
N VAL A 606 -2.64 14.04 22.15
CA VAL A 606 -3.75 14.99 22.16
C VAL A 606 -3.79 15.75 20.83
N THR A 607 -5.00 15.91 20.30
CA THR A 607 -5.27 16.84 19.20
C THR A 607 -6.14 17.97 19.74
N LEU A 608 -5.68 19.20 19.55
CA LEU A 608 -6.44 20.41 19.76
C LEU A 608 -6.87 20.96 18.41
N SER A 609 -8.14 21.22 18.21
CA SER A 609 -8.69 21.74 16.93
C SER A 609 -9.67 22.87 17.15
N TYR A 610 -9.65 23.82 16.19
CA TYR A 610 -10.52 24.99 16.14
C TYR A 610 -11.27 25.04 14.82
#